data_eb07f0148d8f4b2016520eb9e3a6828f
#
_entry.id   eb07f0148d8f4b2016520eb9e3a6828f
#
_cell.length_a   1.000
_cell.length_b   1.000
_cell.length_c   1.000
_cell.angle_alpha   90.00
_cell.angle_beta   90.00
_cell.angle_gamma   90.00
#
_symmetry.space_group_name_H-M   'P 1'
#
loop_
_entity.id
_entity.type
_entity.pdbx_description
1 polymer ?
#
loop_
_entity_poly.entity_id
_entity_poly.type
_entity_poly.pdbx_seq_one_letter_code
_entity_poly.pdbx_strand_id
1 'polypeptide(L)'
;MRIPPFIAIVSGVSGISQARDAHLRSRESNGTTESWKDLAQIPDVPRQEHTAVAINSSTIAIVGGITGTTESGAWLNSNLLSLYDIPTNTWTNAAPLPVALNHPNAAVVDGKIYLLGGLAASANETGTWRATPESWVYDAIHDVWTPTAPFPLGTERGSAAVGVSGKTIYLAGGLRYIDTSTGGTMSTVDEVSAFDTASGTWTSFTSVPLPQPRDHAGGAVVDNKFYVIGGRHIAGRLIVSDTVYVLDLGDVEAGWTSSSAVLPTARAGHATAVIGNRIYTFGGEGDLRASSGVFGQSEVLCTSTGSWKSLGAMQHPRHGGAAVAVDGAVYIPGGGVAWGATPVNIADVFRP
;
A
#
# COMPACT_ATOMS: atom_id res chain seq x y z
N MET A 1 -13.93 -16.69 14.76
CA MET A 1 -13.10 -17.88 14.89
C MET A 1 -11.70 -17.44 15.27
N ARG A 2 -11.21 -17.86 16.45
CA ARG A 2 -9.90 -17.41 16.94
C ARG A 2 -8.81 -18.15 16.18
N ILE A 3 -7.90 -17.43 15.53
CA ILE A 3 -6.68 -17.99 14.94
C ILE A 3 -5.76 -18.42 16.11
N PRO A 4 -5.22 -19.64 16.13
CA PRO A 4 -4.35 -20.07 17.21
C PRO A 4 -3.01 -19.34 17.17
N PRO A 5 -2.35 -19.09 18.33
CA PRO A 5 -1.07 -18.42 18.37
C PRO A 5 0.05 -19.31 17.81
N PHE A 6 0.85 -18.76 16.91
CA PHE A 6 2.08 -19.39 16.45
C PHE A 6 3.13 -19.35 17.58
N ILE A 7 3.67 -20.50 17.94
CA ILE A 7 4.76 -20.62 18.91
C ILE A 7 6.09 -20.37 18.20
N ALA A 8 6.79 -19.33 18.61
CA ALA A 8 8.17 -19.07 18.18
C ALA A 8 9.14 -19.69 19.20
N ILE A 9 10.07 -20.52 18.71
CA ILE A 9 11.20 -21.02 19.51
C ILE A 9 12.32 -20.00 19.38
N VAL A 10 12.67 -19.37 20.49
CA VAL A 10 13.80 -18.44 20.62
C VAL A 10 14.99 -19.22 21.16
N SER A 11 16.06 -19.32 20.40
CA SER A 11 17.37 -19.73 20.88
C SER A 11 18.18 -18.46 21.25
N GLY A 12 18.46 -18.31 22.53
CA GLY A 12 19.17 -17.18 23.08
C GLY A 12 20.69 -17.26 22.85
N VAL A 13 21.30 -16.11 22.61
CA VAL A 13 22.73 -15.90 22.91
C VAL A 13 22.86 -14.55 23.64
N SER A 14 23.37 -14.64 24.86
CA SER A 14 23.69 -13.51 25.75
C SER A 14 25.03 -12.87 25.34
N GLY A 15 25.07 -11.55 25.29
CA GLY A 15 26.30 -10.79 25.22
C GLY A 15 26.13 -9.38 25.75
N ILE A 16 26.63 -9.15 26.96
CA ILE A 16 26.69 -7.85 27.65
C ILE A 16 27.82 -7.02 27.07
N SER A 17 27.59 -5.78 26.71
CA SER A 17 28.65 -4.76 26.67
C SER A 17 28.11 -3.35 26.92
N GLN A 18 28.87 -2.66 27.75
CA GLN A 18 28.60 -1.41 28.46
C GLN A 18 28.56 -0.17 27.59
N ALA A 19 27.82 0.81 28.08
CA ALA A 19 27.71 2.18 27.62
C ALA A 19 29.04 2.94 27.56
N ARG A 20 29.19 3.81 26.58
CA ARG A 20 30.03 5.03 26.64
C ARG A 20 29.24 6.21 26.10
N ASP A 21 28.95 7.14 27.00
CA ASP A 21 28.47 8.48 26.69
C ASP A 21 29.48 9.23 25.81
N ALA A 22 28.99 9.78 24.71
CA ALA A 22 29.71 10.82 23.97
C ALA A 22 28.71 11.95 23.66
N HIS A 23 28.86 13.05 24.40
CA HIS A 23 28.26 14.34 24.10
C HIS A 23 28.65 14.78 22.68
N LEU A 24 27.70 14.83 21.77
CA LEU A 24 27.81 15.56 20.51
C LEU A 24 26.83 16.74 20.55
N ARG A 25 27.41 17.94 20.55
CA ARG A 25 26.72 19.24 20.50
C ARG A 25 25.85 19.28 19.22
N SER A 26 24.57 19.50 19.40
CA SER A 26 23.61 19.76 18.34
C SER A 26 23.98 21.09 17.65
N ARG A 27 24.21 21.02 16.34
CA ARG A 27 24.07 22.20 15.47
C ARG A 27 22.56 22.32 15.21
N GLU A 28 21.99 23.42 15.63
CA GLU A 28 20.62 23.82 15.27
C GLU A 28 20.55 23.95 13.74
N SER A 29 19.88 23.00 13.09
CA SER A 29 19.31 23.20 11.76
C SER A 29 17.93 23.81 11.95
N ASN A 30 17.60 24.87 11.24
CA ASN A 30 16.22 25.36 11.05
C ASN A 30 15.41 24.23 10.37
N GLY A 31 14.99 23.24 11.14
CA GLY A 31 14.18 22.12 10.69
C GLY A 31 12.72 22.39 11.01
N THR A 32 11.87 22.34 10.02
CA THR A 32 10.45 22.10 10.19
C THR A 32 10.30 20.89 11.13
N THR A 33 9.62 21.08 12.26
CA THR A 33 9.37 19.98 13.20
C THR A 33 8.33 19.04 12.61
N GLU A 34 8.69 17.74 12.47
CA GLU A 34 7.75 16.68 12.09
C GLU A 34 6.46 16.81 12.92
N SER A 35 5.31 16.78 12.26
CA SER A 35 4.01 16.95 12.94
C SER A 35 2.92 16.08 12.34
N TRP A 36 2.03 15.60 13.21
CA TRP A 36 0.79 14.92 12.87
C TRP A 36 -0.41 15.81 13.18
N LYS A 37 -1.45 15.71 12.36
CA LYS A 37 -2.72 16.39 12.60
C LYS A 37 -3.88 15.51 12.14
N ASP A 38 -4.89 15.38 12.99
CA ASP A 38 -6.16 14.75 12.65
C ASP A 38 -6.92 15.58 11.62
N LEU A 39 -7.57 14.89 10.69
CA LEU A 39 -8.45 15.44 9.67
C LEU A 39 -9.90 15.03 9.93
N ALA A 40 -10.83 15.54 9.14
CA ALA A 40 -12.21 15.08 9.15
C ALA A 40 -12.23 13.56 8.90
N GLN A 41 -12.95 12.83 9.74
CA GLN A 41 -13.08 11.39 9.64
C GLN A 41 -13.79 10.99 8.34
N ILE A 42 -13.44 9.82 7.80
CA ILE A 42 -14.13 9.23 6.66
C ILE A 42 -15.60 9.06 7.04
N PRO A 43 -16.54 9.62 6.27
CA PRO A 43 -17.97 9.48 6.55
C PRO A 43 -18.47 8.06 6.25
N ASP A 44 -19.69 7.76 6.67
CA ASP A 44 -20.45 6.56 6.41
C ASP A 44 -19.85 5.30 7.05
N VAL A 45 -18.78 4.73 6.47
CA VAL A 45 -18.20 3.47 6.92
C VAL A 45 -16.68 3.53 6.97
N PRO A 46 -16.05 2.94 8.02
CA PRO A 46 -14.60 2.81 8.10
C PRO A 46 -14.07 1.94 6.96
N ARG A 47 -12.80 2.13 6.56
CA ARG A 47 -12.19 1.36 5.46
C ARG A 47 -10.75 0.98 5.72
N GLN A 48 -10.41 -0.25 5.35
CA GLN A 48 -9.05 -0.74 5.21
C GLN A 48 -8.88 -1.53 3.90
N GLU A 49 -7.68 -1.88 3.51
CA GLU A 49 -7.34 -2.56 2.24
C GLU A 49 -7.94 -1.85 1.02
N HIS A 50 -7.99 -0.53 1.12
CA HIS A 50 -8.35 0.39 0.07
C HIS A 50 -7.09 1.01 -0.55
N THR A 51 -7.23 1.64 -1.69
CA THR A 51 -6.19 2.52 -2.23
C THR A 51 -6.61 3.98 -2.09
N ALA A 52 -5.65 4.88 -1.85
CA ALA A 52 -5.87 6.31 -1.91
C ALA A 52 -4.96 6.93 -2.97
N VAL A 53 -5.49 7.90 -3.70
CA VAL A 53 -4.76 8.62 -4.77
C VAL A 53 -5.11 10.11 -4.76
N ALA A 54 -4.15 10.97 -5.13
CA ALA A 54 -4.42 12.39 -5.36
C ALA A 54 -4.89 12.60 -6.81
N ILE A 55 -6.13 13.06 -6.98
CA ILE A 55 -6.65 13.43 -8.31
C ILE A 55 -5.97 14.71 -8.78
N ASN A 56 -5.77 15.65 -7.86
CA ASN A 56 -5.08 16.92 -8.09
C ASN A 56 -4.49 17.45 -6.75
N SER A 57 -4.01 18.68 -6.72
CA SER A 57 -3.40 19.31 -5.54
C SER A 57 -4.40 19.63 -4.40
N SER A 58 -5.69 19.44 -4.60
CA SER A 58 -6.72 19.73 -3.58
C SER A 58 -7.63 18.56 -3.25
N THR A 59 -7.59 17.46 -4.02
CA THR A 59 -8.56 16.37 -3.88
C THR A 59 -7.88 15.02 -3.82
N ILE A 60 -8.15 14.29 -2.75
CA ILE A 60 -7.73 12.89 -2.55
C ILE A 60 -8.95 11.98 -2.68
N ALA A 61 -8.79 10.87 -3.37
CA ALA A 61 -9.81 9.83 -3.50
C ALA A 61 -9.44 8.58 -2.70
N ILE A 62 -10.41 7.98 -2.01
CA ILE A 62 -10.33 6.62 -1.44
C ILE A 62 -11.15 5.70 -2.32
N VAL A 63 -10.53 4.62 -2.78
CA VAL A 63 -11.08 3.67 -3.75
C VAL A 63 -11.28 2.30 -3.11
N GLY A 64 -12.52 1.83 -3.02
CA GLY A 64 -12.87 0.50 -2.54
C GLY A 64 -12.45 0.19 -1.09
N GLY A 65 -12.03 -1.03 -0.82
CA GLY A 65 -11.54 -1.52 0.46
C GLY A 65 -12.51 -2.45 1.19
N ILE A 66 -12.19 -2.78 2.45
CA ILE A 66 -13.02 -3.57 3.38
C ILE A 66 -13.68 -2.60 4.35
N THR A 67 -14.99 -2.74 4.58
CA THR A 67 -15.78 -1.86 5.45
C THR A 67 -16.15 -2.47 6.79
N GLY A 68 -15.91 -3.75 6.99
CA GLY A 68 -16.28 -4.48 8.20
C GLY A 68 -16.70 -5.91 7.87
N THR A 69 -17.57 -6.48 8.72
CA THR A 69 -18.04 -7.86 8.58
C THR A 69 -19.57 -7.93 8.58
N THR A 70 -20.11 -8.95 7.93
CA THR A 70 -21.51 -9.36 8.08
C THR A 70 -21.75 -9.91 9.49
N GLU A 71 -23.03 -10.14 9.85
CA GLU A 71 -23.41 -10.86 11.08
C GLU A 71 -22.79 -12.26 11.17
N SER A 72 -22.58 -12.91 10.03
CA SER A 72 -21.89 -14.22 9.95
C SER A 72 -20.38 -14.14 10.02
N GLY A 73 -19.80 -12.91 10.12
CA GLY A 73 -18.36 -12.67 10.21
C GLY A 73 -17.63 -12.64 8.85
N ALA A 74 -18.35 -12.67 7.73
CA ALA A 74 -17.73 -12.50 6.43
C ALA A 74 -17.37 -11.02 6.17
N TRP A 75 -16.19 -10.76 5.64
CA TRP A 75 -15.73 -9.41 5.37
C TRP A 75 -16.41 -8.81 4.14
N LEU A 76 -16.73 -7.53 4.23
CA LEU A 76 -17.49 -6.79 3.22
C LEU A 76 -16.58 -5.93 2.36
N ASN A 77 -16.61 -6.17 1.05
CA ASN A 77 -15.97 -5.30 0.07
C ASN A 77 -16.78 -4.02 -0.14
N SER A 78 -16.08 -2.95 -0.43
CA SER A 78 -16.68 -1.64 -0.74
C SER A 78 -16.63 -1.34 -2.23
N ASN A 79 -17.68 -0.73 -2.76
CA ASN A 79 -17.66 -0.06 -4.06
C ASN A 79 -17.68 1.47 -3.92
N LEU A 80 -17.44 2.01 -2.73
CA LEU A 80 -17.46 3.45 -2.52
C LEU A 80 -16.21 4.12 -3.11
N LEU A 81 -16.42 5.26 -3.76
CA LEU A 81 -15.44 6.26 -4.07
C LEU A 81 -15.72 7.49 -3.20
N SER A 82 -14.83 7.80 -2.26
CA SER A 82 -14.96 8.98 -1.41
C SER A 82 -13.88 9.97 -1.73
N LEU A 83 -14.25 11.23 -1.90
CA LEU A 83 -13.37 12.33 -2.23
C LEU A 83 -13.18 13.22 -1.00
N TYR A 84 -11.92 13.49 -0.65
CA TYR A 84 -11.54 14.42 0.39
C TYR A 84 -11.05 15.71 -0.23
N ASP A 85 -11.70 16.80 0.12
CA ASP A 85 -11.28 18.17 -0.23
C ASP A 85 -10.34 18.70 0.84
N ILE A 86 -9.08 18.92 0.48
CA ILE A 86 -8.03 19.35 1.40
C ILE A 86 -8.29 20.76 1.96
N PRO A 87 -8.63 21.78 1.13
CA PRO A 87 -8.88 23.13 1.60
C PRO A 87 -10.00 23.23 2.63
N THR A 88 -11.10 22.53 2.43
CA THR A 88 -12.27 22.59 3.31
C THR A 88 -12.26 21.54 4.41
N ASN A 89 -11.35 20.56 4.36
CA ASN A 89 -11.29 19.42 5.27
C ASN A 89 -12.64 18.68 5.33
N THR A 90 -13.22 18.37 4.18
CA THR A 90 -14.54 17.72 4.06
C THR A 90 -14.50 16.54 3.08
N TRP A 91 -15.41 15.61 3.28
CA TRP A 91 -15.60 14.43 2.43
C TRP A 91 -16.90 14.53 1.64
N THR A 92 -16.87 14.00 0.42
CA THR A 92 -18.05 13.76 -0.42
C THR A 92 -17.95 12.39 -1.06
N ASN A 93 -19.08 11.76 -1.40
CA ASN A 93 -19.11 10.55 -2.18
C ASN A 93 -19.25 10.89 -3.66
N ALA A 94 -18.60 10.11 -4.52
CA ALA A 94 -18.67 10.20 -5.96
C ALA A 94 -19.32 8.92 -6.54
N ALA A 95 -19.43 8.83 -7.86
CA ALA A 95 -19.99 7.64 -8.53
C ALA A 95 -19.28 6.37 -8.05
N PRO A 96 -20.03 5.38 -7.53
CA PRO A 96 -19.43 4.17 -6.97
C PRO A 96 -18.69 3.37 -8.04
N LEU A 97 -17.70 2.58 -7.60
CA LEU A 97 -16.99 1.62 -8.45
C LEU A 97 -18.03 0.66 -9.08
N PRO A 98 -17.81 0.23 -10.33
CA PRO A 98 -18.66 -0.74 -10.99
C PRO A 98 -18.76 -2.09 -10.29
N VAL A 99 -17.73 -2.43 -9.49
CA VAL A 99 -17.68 -3.65 -8.67
C VAL A 99 -17.09 -3.36 -7.29
N ALA A 100 -17.61 -4.03 -6.26
CA ALA A 100 -17.04 -3.92 -4.91
C ALA A 100 -15.72 -4.67 -4.79
N LEU A 101 -14.64 -3.96 -4.45
CA LEU A 101 -13.28 -4.48 -4.42
C LEU A 101 -12.58 -4.16 -3.09
N ASN A 102 -11.75 -5.09 -2.65
CA ASN A 102 -10.65 -4.81 -1.73
C ASN A 102 -9.30 -4.97 -2.46
N HIS A 103 -8.22 -4.47 -1.86
CA HIS A 103 -6.88 -4.48 -2.44
C HIS A 103 -6.82 -3.96 -3.89
N PRO A 104 -7.57 -2.91 -4.27
CA PRO A 104 -7.55 -2.41 -5.63
C PRO A 104 -6.18 -1.82 -5.97
N ASN A 105 -5.72 -2.02 -7.22
CA ASN A 105 -4.57 -1.30 -7.73
C ASN A 105 -5.08 -0.04 -8.42
N ALA A 106 -4.82 1.13 -7.85
CA ALA A 106 -5.24 2.38 -8.45
C ALA A 106 -4.09 3.37 -8.55
N ALA A 107 -4.12 4.18 -9.62
CA ALA A 107 -3.17 5.25 -9.87
C ALA A 107 -3.87 6.42 -10.57
N VAL A 108 -3.26 7.61 -10.51
CA VAL A 108 -3.74 8.78 -11.24
C VAL A 108 -2.77 9.13 -12.36
N VAL A 109 -3.31 9.29 -13.55
CA VAL A 109 -2.61 9.84 -14.73
C VAL A 109 -3.52 10.89 -15.38
N ASP A 110 -3.00 12.08 -15.64
CA ASP A 110 -3.73 13.20 -16.23
C ASP A 110 -5.06 13.54 -15.51
N GLY A 111 -5.08 13.46 -14.17
CA GLY A 111 -6.25 13.77 -13.35
C GLY A 111 -7.37 12.72 -13.40
N LYS A 112 -7.13 11.57 -14.02
CA LYS A 112 -8.07 10.43 -14.06
C LYS A 112 -7.55 9.29 -13.19
N ILE A 113 -8.47 8.62 -12.47
CA ILE A 113 -8.13 7.44 -11.69
C ILE A 113 -8.22 6.21 -12.59
N TYR A 114 -7.13 5.47 -12.72
CA TYR A 114 -7.09 4.15 -13.34
C TYR A 114 -7.19 3.09 -12.25
N LEU A 115 -8.26 2.32 -12.27
CA LEU A 115 -8.51 1.17 -11.39
C LEU A 115 -8.18 -0.09 -12.17
N LEU A 116 -7.09 -0.75 -11.80
CA LEU A 116 -6.52 -1.89 -12.53
C LEU A 116 -6.62 -3.15 -11.69
N GLY A 117 -7.75 -3.88 -11.81
CA GLY A 117 -8.03 -5.06 -11.01
C GLY A 117 -8.24 -4.77 -9.52
N GLY A 118 -7.95 -5.75 -8.69
CA GLY A 118 -8.24 -5.81 -7.26
C GLY A 118 -8.90 -7.14 -6.93
N LEU A 119 -9.31 -7.34 -5.68
CA LEU A 119 -9.92 -8.59 -5.23
C LEU A 119 -11.43 -8.39 -5.05
N ALA A 120 -12.22 -9.16 -5.77
CA ALA A 120 -13.68 -9.25 -5.64
C ALA A 120 -14.09 -10.48 -4.82
N ALA A 121 -15.25 -10.43 -4.18
CA ALA A 121 -15.83 -11.63 -3.57
C ALA A 121 -16.13 -12.70 -4.62
N SER A 122 -15.72 -13.94 -4.37
CA SER A 122 -16.01 -15.05 -5.27
C SER A 122 -17.49 -15.38 -5.22
N ALA A 123 -18.12 -15.49 -6.40
CA ALA A 123 -19.52 -15.89 -6.50
C ALA A 123 -19.75 -17.38 -6.15
N ASN A 124 -18.71 -18.19 -6.26
CA ASN A 124 -18.78 -19.65 -6.14
C ASN A 124 -18.17 -20.21 -4.85
N GLU A 125 -17.41 -19.39 -4.10
CA GLU A 125 -16.63 -19.83 -2.93
C GLU A 125 -16.83 -18.85 -1.78
N THR A 126 -17.64 -19.20 -0.81
CA THR A 126 -17.88 -18.37 0.38
C THR A 126 -16.57 -18.13 1.14
N GLY A 127 -16.29 -16.87 1.47
CA GLY A 127 -15.07 -16.47 2.19
C GLY A 127 -13.82 -16.39 1.34
N THR A 128 -13.94 -16.49 0.01
CA THR A 128 -12.81 -16.34 -0.90
C THR A 128 -12.93 -15.05 -1.70
N TRP A 129 -11.81 -14.35 -1.82
CA TRP A 129 -11.65 -13.23 -2.74
C TRP A 129 -10.74 -13.63 -3.88
N ARG A 130 -11.14 -13.25 -5.10
CA ARG A 130 -10.37 -13.51 -6.31
C ARG A 130 -10.09 -12.22 -7.05
N ALA A 131 -8.92 -12.18 -7.68
CA ALA A 131 -8.56 -11.08 -8.56
C ALA A 131 -9.55 -10.98 -9.74
N THR A 132 -9.95 -9.76 -10.06
CA THR A 132 -10.75 -9.48 -11.24
C THR A 132 -9.86 -8.94 -12.37
N PRO A 133 -10.06 -9.37 -13.62
CA PRO A 133 -9.33 -8.81 -14.75
C PRO A 133 -9.85 -7.43 -15.16
N GLU A 134 -11.05 -7.07 -14.76
CA GLU A 134 -11.72 -5.85 -15.16
C GLU A 134 -10.95 -4.61 -14.70
N SER A 135 -10.93 -3.61 -15.57
CA SER A 135 -10.22 -2.35 -15.32
C SER A 135 -11.06 -1.18 -15.80
N TRP A 136 -11.00 -0.06 -15.08
CA TRP A 136 -11.80 1.12 -15.36
C TRP A 136 -10.99 2.41 -15.22
N VAL A 137 -11.51 3.47 -15.85
CA VAL A 137 -11.03 4.83 -15.71
C VAL A 137 -12.16 5.69 -15.14
N TYR A 138 -11.88 6.41 -14.07
CA TYR A 138 -12.78 7.40 -13.50
C TYR A 138 -12.40 8.79 -13.98
N ASP A 139 -13.39 9.50 -14.50
CA ASP A 139 -13.29 10.92 -14.87
C ASP A 139 -13.99 11.75 -13.78
N ALA A 140 -13.22 12.47 -12.98
CA ALA A 140 -13.73 13.28 -11.87
C ALA A 140 -14.53 14.51 -12.34
N ILE A 141 -14.36 14.96 -13.59
CA ILE A 141 -15.11 16.11 -14.13
C ILE A 141 -16.56 15.71 -14.43
N HIS A 142 -16.74 14.49 -14.96
CA HIS A 142 -18.06 13.99 -15.34
C HIS A 142 -18.67 13.04 -14.31
N ASP A 143 -17.94 12.70 -13.25
CA ASP A 143 -18.33 11.73 -12.21
C ASP A 143 -18.76 10.38 -12.79
N VAL A 144 -17.94 9.80 -13.68
CA VAL A 144 -18.26 8.56 -14.40
C VAL A 144 -17.08 7.61 -14.50
N TRP A 145 -17.37 6.31 -14.34
CA TRP A 145 -16.45 5.21 -14.63
C TRP A 145 -16.69 4.68 -16.05
N THR A 146 -15.62 4.50 -16.81
CA THR A 146 -15.64 3.86 -18.13
C THR A 146 -14.69 2.66 -18.15
N PRO A 147 -15.09 1.53 -18.79
CA PRO A 147 -14.18 0.39 -18.94
C PRO A 147 -12.92 0.76 -19.72
N THR A 148 -11.80 0.13 -19.38
CA THR A 148 -10.58 0.15 -20.18
C THR A 148 -10.10 -1.29 -20.42
N ALA A 149 -8.96 -1.48 -21.13
CA ALA A 149 -8.46 -2.82 -21.42
C ALA A 149 -8.26 -3.62 -20.13
N PRO A 150 -8.88 -4.80 -20.01
CA PRO A 150 -8.73 -5.65 -18.83
C PRO A 150 -7.30 -6.20 -18.76
N PHE A 151 -6.93 -6.73 -17.59
CA PHE A 151 -5.70 -7.50 -17.45
C PHE A 151 -5.63 -8.61 -18.50
N PRO A 152 -4.44 -8.90 -19.06
CA PRO A 152 -4.22 -10.11 -19.83
C PRO A 152 -4.60 -11.35 -19.00
N LEU A 153 -5.26 -12.31 -19.64
CA LEU A 153 -5.80 -13.49 -18.97
C LEU A 153 -4.73 -14.22 -18.13
N GLY A 154 -5.04 -14.46 -16.88
CA GLY A 154 -4.17 -15.17 -15.94
C GLY A 154 -3.12 -14.27 -15.29
N THR A 155 -3.13 -12.95 -15.53
CA THR A 155 -2.21 -12.00 -14.88
C THR A 155 -2.92 -11.02 -13.95
N GLU A 156 -4.25 -11.16 -13.81
CA GLU A 156 -5.07 -10.37 -12.90
C GLU A 156 -4.65 -10.54 -11.44
N ARG A 157 -4.61 -9.44 -10.70
CA ARG A 157 -4.20 -9.41 -9.30
C ARG A 157 -4.66 -8.15 -8.57
N GLY A 158 -4.73 -8.26 -7.23
CA GLY A 158 -4.86 -7.11 -6.32
C GLY A 158 -3.60 -6.97 -5.46
N SER A 159 -3.52 -5.96 -4.61
CA SER A 159 -2.42 -5.75 -3.65
C SER A 159 -1.02 -5.70 -4.28
N ALA A 160 -0.91 -5.29 -5.53
CA ALA A 160 0.38 -5.07 -6.19
C ALA A 160 1.05 -3.79 -5.69
N ALA A 161 2.38 -3.75 -5.70
CA ALA A 161 3.11 -2.50 -5.64
C ALA A 161 2.84 -1.70 -6.92
N VAL A 162 2.40 -0.45 -6.79
CA VAL A 162 2.00 0.42 -7.90
C VAL A 162 2.97 1.59 -8.03
N GLY A 163 3.42 1.87 -9.26
CA GLY A 163 4.26 3.03 -9.57
C GLY A 163 3.82 3.70 -10.88
N VAL A 164 4.02 5.00 -11.01
CA VAL A 164 3.67 5.76 -12.21
C VAL A 164 4.90 6.47 -12.75
N SER A 165 5.18 6.28 -14.04
CA SER A 165 6.19 7.05 -14.77
C SER A 165 5.57 7.58 -16.08
N GLY A 166 5.44 8.90 -16.18
CA GLY A 166 4.78 9.53 -17.32
C GLY A 166 3.34 9.07 -17.50
N LYS A 167 3.05 8.40 -18.61
CA LYS A 167 1.73 7.84 -18.94
C LYS A 167 1.61 6.34 -18.59
N THR A 168 2.62 5.75 -17.99
CA THR A 168 2.68 4.31 -17.74
C THR A 168 2.50 4.01 -16.26
N ILE A 169 1.59 3.10 -15.95
CA ILE A 169 1.34 2.56 -14.60
C ILE A 169 1.98 1.19 -14.52
N TYR A 170 2.96 1.02 -13.63
CA TYR A 170 3.67 -0.22 -13.37
C TYR A 170 3.06 -0.93 -12.17
N LEU A 171 2.93 -2.27 -12.28
CA LEU A 171 2.47 -3.14 -11.20
C LEU A 171 3.46 -4.28 -11.02
N ALA A 172 3.86 -4.53 -9.77
CA ALA A 172 4.77 -5.63 -9.43
C ALA A 172 4.25 -6.43 -8.24
N GLY A 173 4.29 -7.76 -8.35
CA GLY A 173 3.74 -8.67 -7.35
C GLY A 173 2.22 -8.59 -7.22
N GLY A 174 1.72 -8.91 -6.05
CA GLY A 174 0.30 -8.88 -5.70
C GLY A 174 -0.28 -10.25 -5.34
N LEU A 175 -1.59 -10.32 -5.31
CA LEU A 175 -2.40 -11.49 -4.94
C LEU A 175 -3.38 -11.86 -6.04
N ARG A 176 -3.48 -13.15 -6.37
CA ARG A 176 -4.55 -13.69 -7.23
C ARG A 176 -5.80 -14.09 -6.46
N TYR A 177 -5.62 -14.56 -5.23
CA TYR A 177 -6.74 -14.86 -4.34
C TYR A 177 -6.31 -14.84 -2.87
N ILE A 178 -7.31 -14.66 -2.00
CA ILE A 178 -7.25 -14.93 -0.56
C ILE A 178 -8.43 -15.82 -0.22
N ASP A 179 -8.16 -16.98 0.37
CA ASP A 179 -9.15 -17.86 0.93
C ASP A 179 -9.12 -17.74 2.46
N THR A 180 -10.15 -17.10 3.01
CA THR A 180 -10.31 -16.90 4.45
C THR A 180 -11.03 -18.09 5.12
N SER A 181 -11.66 -18.99 4.34
CA SER A 181 -12.43 -20.13 4.86
C SER A 181 -11.54 -21.26 5.34
N THR A 182 -10.35 -21.42 4.77
CA THR A 182 -9.41 -22.53 5.03
C THR A 182 -8.18 -22.13 5.84
N GLY A 183 -8.25 -21.01 6.59
CA GLY A 183 -7.17 -20.60 7.46
C GLY A 183 -6.15 -19.66 6.83
N GLY A 184 -6.54 -18.91 5.82
CA GLY A 184 -5.75 -17.80 5.30
C GLY A 184 -4.76 -18.20 4.20
N THR A 185 -5.12 -19.11 3.32
CA THR A 185 -4.33 -19.36 2.11
C THR A 185 -4.44 -18.18 1.14
N MET A 186 -3.33 -17.82 0.51
CA MET A 186 -3.28 -16.76 -0.47
C MET A 186 -2.29 -17.10 -1.58
N SER A 187 -2.54 -16.59 -2.79
CA SER A 187 -1.67 -16.77 -3.94
C SER A 187 -0.88 -15.48 -4.20
N THR A 188 0.25 -15.34 -3.54
CA THR A 188 1.20 -14.25 -3.78
C THR A 188 1.98 -14.51 -5.05
N VAL A 189 2.17 -13.50 -5.88
CA VAL A 189 2.78 -13.60 -7.21
C VAL A 189 3.99 -12.69 -7.36
N ASP A 190 4.80 -12.95 -8.40
CA ASP A 190 6.00 -12.19 -8.76
C ASP A 190 5.88 -11.46 -10.12
N GLU A 191 4.71 -11.51 -10.75
CA GLU A 191 4.47 -10.89 -12.04
C GLU A 191 4.73 -9.38 -12.02
N VAL A 192 5.28 -8.90 -13.14
CA VAL A 192 5.48 -7.48 -13.42
C VAL A 192 4.78 -7.13 -14.72
N SER A 193 4.00 -6.06 -14.71
CA SER A 193 3.32 -5.56 -15.89
C SER A 193 3.20 -4.04 -15.86
N ALA A 194 2.96 -3.45 -17.03
CA ALA A 194 2.70 -2.05 -17.17
C ALA A 194 1.45 -1.82 -18.02
N PHE A 195 0.70 -0.78 -17.69
CA PHE A 195 -0.43 -0.27 -18.44
C PHE A 195 -0.09 1.11 -19.00
N ASP A 196 -0.05 1.24 -20.31
CA ASP A 196 0.10 2.52 -21.00
C ASP A 196 -1.26 3.19 -21.14
N THR A 197 -1.45 4.32 -20.46
CA THR A 197 -2.72 5.04 -20.43
C THR A 197 -3.02 5.80 -21.72
N ALA A 198 -2.02 6.07 -22.55
CA ALA A 198 -2.20 6.77 -23.82
C ALA A 198 -2.71 5.82 -24.91
N SER A 199 -2.18 4.62 -24.99
CA SER A 199 -2.61 3.59 -25.93
C SER A 199 -3.73 2.68 -25.39
N GLY A 200 -3.92 2.62 -24.06
CA GLY A 200 -4.84 1.70 -23.42
C GLY A 200 -4.39 0.23 -23.49
N THR A 201 -3.08 -0.03 -23.52
CA THR A 201 -2.53 -1.38 -23.70
C THR A 201 -1.68 -1.85 -22.54
N TRP A 202 -1.65 -3.18 -22.34
CA TRP A 202 -0.82 -3.85 -21.37
C TRP A 202 0.48 -4.38 -21.97
N THR A 203 1.57 -4.28 -21.19
CA THR A 203 2.83 -4.99 -21.42
C THR A 203 3.10 -5.90 -20.21
N SER A 204 3.37 -7.19 -20.44
CA SER A 204 3.78 -8.14 -19.41
C SER A 204 5.29 -8.38 -19.51
N PHE A 205 6.03 -8.18 -18.42
CA PHE A 205 7.48 -8.37 -18.36
C PHE A 205 7.82 -9.76 -17.82
N THR A 206 7.51 -10.81 -18.60
CA THR A 206 7.69 -12.22 -18.19
C THR A 206 9.14 -12.63 -18.00
N SER A 207 10.09 -11.91 -18.63
CA SER A 207 11.55 -12.07 -18.45
C SER A 207 12.08 -11.41 -17.20
N VAL A 208 11.29 -10.52 -16.55
CA VAL A 208 11.73 -9.65 -15.45
C VAL A 208 10.77 -9.76 -14.25
N PRO A 209 10.48 -10.97 -13.74
CA PRO A 209 9.66 -11.11 -12.55
C PRO A 209 10.35 -10.49 -11.32
N LEU A 210 9.59 -10.18 -10.27
CA LEU A 210 10.19 -9.86 -8.98
C LEU A 210 11.09 -11.02 -8.52
N PRO A 211 12.26 -10.74 -7.93
CA PRO A 211 13.16 -11.79 -7.43
C PRO A 211 12.50 -12.72 -6.38
N GLN A 212 11.45 -12.26 -5.74
CA GLN A 212 10.63 -13.03 -4.81
C GLN A 212 9.19 -12.57 -4.90
N PRO A 213 8.20 -13.49 -4.95
CA PRO A 213 6.78 -13.14 -4.89
C PRO A 213 6.48 -12.24 -3.70
N ARG A 214 5.60 -11.24 -3.90
CA ARG A 214 5.35 -10.24 -2.88
C ARG A 214 3.96 -9.63 -3.01
N ASP A 215 3.24 -9.57 -1.90
CA ASP A 215 2.01 -8.81 -1.76
C ASP A 215 2.12 -7.79 -0.63
N HIS A 216 1.22 -6.84 -0.54
CA HIS A 216 1.18 -5.80 0.47
C HIS A 216 2.50 -5.01 0.59
N ALA A 217 3.24 -4.90 -0.52
CA ALA A 217 4.46 -4.11 -0.60
C ALA A 217 4.14 -2.67 -0.99
N GLY A 218 4.96 -1.74 -0.52
CA GLY A 218 4.91 -0.36 -0.98
C GLY A 218 5.48 -0.22 -2.39
N GLY A 219 4.80 0.56 -3.26
CA GLY A 219 5.28 0.92 -4.59
C GLY A 219 5.62 2.40 -4.66
N ALA A 220 6.71 2.77 -5.33
CA ALA A 220 7.11 4.16 -5.55
C ALA A 220 7.95 4.30 -6.82
N VAL A 221 7.77 5.40 -7.55
CA VAL A 221 8.68 5.77 -8.64
C VAL A 221 9.40 7.07 -8.28
N VAL A 222 10.73 7.04 -8.31
CA VAL A 222 11.60 8.20 -8.09
C VAL A 222 12.74 8.14 -9.10
N ASP A 223 13.01 9.25 -9.79
CA ASP A 223 14.09 9.37 -10.77
C ASP A 223 14.12 8.23 -11.80
N ASN A 224 12.95 7.92 -12.37
CA ASN A 224 12.72 6.84 -13.34
C ASN A 224 13.12 5.44 -12.84
N LYS A 225 13.08 5.21 -11.54
CA LYS A 225 13.29 3.92 -10.90
C LYS A 225 12.06 3.52 -10.12
N PHE A 226 11.60 2.28 -10.33
CA PHE A 226 10.48 1.70 -9.60
C PHE A 226 10.99 0.92 -8.39
N TYR A 227 10.57 1.33 -7.21
CA TYR A 227 10.92 0.74 -5.92
C TYR A 227 9.75 -0.13 -5.45
N VAL A 228 10.06 -1.38 -5.05
CA VAL A 228 9.14 -2.29 -4.34
C VAL A 228 9.71 -2.54 -2.95
N ILE A 229 9.00 -2.10 -1.92
CA ILE A 229 9.50 -1.96 -0.56
C ILE A 229 8.72 -2.85 0.40
N GLY A 230 9.40 -3.64 1.20
CA GLY A 230 8.76 -4.47 2.21
C GLY A 230 7.78 -5.48 1.62
N GLY A 231 6.60 -5.62 2.23
CA GLY A 231 5.58 -6.58 1.82
C GLY A 231 5.75 -7.94 2.48
N ARG A 232 5.01 -8.94 1.97
CA ARG A 232 5.00 -10.29 2.54
C ARG A 232 4.86 -11.35 1.46
N HIS A 233 5.18 -12.60 1.82
CA HIS A 233 4.96 -13.79 1.00
C HIS A 233 4.76 -15.01 1.89
N ILE A 234 4.32 -16.12 1.29
CA ILE A 234 4.17 -17.39 2.00
C ILE A 234 5.29 -18.35 1.61
N ALA A 235 6.04 -18.82 2.61
CA ALA A 235 7.02 -19.91 2.47
C ALA A 235 6.85 -20.88 3.65
N GLY A 236 5.77 -21.70 3.58
CA GLY A 236 5.32 -22.55 4.69
C GLY A 236 4.68 -21.75 5.86
N ARG A 237 5.00 -20.49 5.99
CA ARG A 237 4.39 -19.51 6.92
C ARG A 237 4.39 -18.14 6.27
N LEU A 238 3.63 -17.20 6.82
CA LEU A 238 3.69 -15.80 6.42
C LEU A 238 5.03 -15.18 6.85
N ILE A 239 5.72 -14.54 5.90
CA ILE A 239 7.00 -13.86 6.13
C ILE A 239 6.86 -12.41 5.66
N VAL A 240 7.06 -11.47 6.56
CA VAL A 240 7.21 -10.05 6.22
C VAL A 240 8.65 -9.75 5.82
N SER A 241 8.84 -8.78 4.94
CA SER A 241 10.13 -8.49 4.32
C SER A 241 10.61 -7.07 4.65
N ASP A 242 11.93 -6.92 4.67
CA ASP A 242 12.65 -5.65 4.74
C ASP A 242 13.32 -5.27 3.41
N THR A 243 13.31 -6.17 2.42
CA THR A 243 13.99 -5.96 1.15
C THR A 243 13.37 -4.83 0.34
N VAL A 244 14.22 -4.10 -0.37
CA VAL A 244 13.86 -3.08 -1.34
C VAL A 244 14.38 -3.52 -2.70
N TYR A 245 13.48 -3.81 -3.64
CA TYR A 245 13.82 -4.08 -5.02
C TYR A 245 13.69 -2.81 -5.85
N VAL A 246 14.61 -2.62 -6.79
CA VAL A 246 14.65 -1.43 -7.65
C VAL A 246 14.76 -1.88 -9.10
N LEU A 247 13.85 -1.41 -9.94
CA LEU A 247 13.85 -1.60 -11.38
C LEU A 247 14.12 -0.26 -12.06
N ASP A 248 15.13 -0.21 -12.93
CA ASP A 248 15.38 0.96 -13.78
C ASP A 248 14.37 0.96 -14.95
N LEU A 249 13.49 1.95 -14.99
CA LEU A 249 12.48 2.06 -16.03
C LEU A 249 13.04 2.55 -17.38
N GLY A 250 14.29 3.00 -17.39
CA GLY A 250 15.03 3.30 -18.61
C GLY A 250 15.66 2.07 -19.26
N ASP A 251 15.84 0.97 -18.49
CA ASP A 251 16.39 -0.30 -18.98
C ASP A 251 15.77 -1.47 -18.18
N VAL A 252 14.50 -1.73 -18.46
CA VAL A 252 13.73 -2.77 -17.75
C VAL A 252 14.33 -4.16 -17.94
N GLU A 253 14.91 -4.45 -19.09
CA GLU A 253 15.50 -5.75 -19.41
C GLU A 253 16.77 -6.05 -18.59
N ALA A 254 17.41 -5.04 -18.00
CA ALA A 254 18.50 -5.25 -17.05
C ALA A 254 18.04 -5.95 -15.75
N GLY A 255 16.73 -5.95 -15.47
CA GLY A 255 16.11 -6.62 -14.34
C GLY A 255 16.23 -5.87 -13.03
N TRP A 256 15.72 -6.52 -11.99
CA TRP A 256 15.68 -5.97 -10.64
C TRP A 256 17.04 -6.01 -9.94
N THR A 257 17.33 -4.95 -9.20
CA THR A 257 18.44 -4.93 -8.25
C THR A 257 17.91 -4.91 -6.81
N SER A 258 18.59 -5.63 -5.91
CA SER A 258 18.32 -5.52 -4.48
C SER A 258 19.09 -4.36 -3.90
N SER A 259 18.40 -3.39 -3.30
CA SER A 259 19.06 -2.29 -2.61
C SER A 259 19.80 -2.78 -1.37
N SER A 260 20.99 -2.25 -1.12
CA SER A 260 21.68 -2.44 0.16
C SER A 260 21.01 -1.68 1.32
N ALA A 261 20.20 -0.67 0.99
CA ALA A 261 19.39 0.09 1.95
C ALA A 261 18.06 -0.64 2.19
N VAL A 262 18.03 -1.62 3.06
CA VAL A 262 16.83 -2.36 3.44
C VAL A 262 15.92 -1.50 4.33
N LEU A 263 14.62 -1.78 4.31
CA LEU A 263 13.63 -1.15 5.20
C LEU A 263 13.97 -1.49 6.66
N PRO A 264 14.21 -0.51 7.55
CA PRO A 264 14.69 -0.80 8.91
C PRO A 264 13.75 -1.67 9.74
N THR A 265 12.44 -1.61 9.46
CA THR A 265 11.43 -2.46 10.09
C THR A 265 10.75 -3.32 9.04
N ALA A 266 11.05 -4.62 8.99
CA ALA A 266 10.39 -5.58 8.10
C ALA A 266 8.88 -5.59 8.34
N ARG A 267 8.06 -5.28 7.32
CA ARG A 267 6.61 -5.15 7.44
C ARG A 267 5.88 -5.22 6.12
N ALA A 268 4.60 -5.53 6.19
CA ALA A 268 3.66 -5.54 5.07
C ALA A 268 2.49 -4.58 5.33
N GLY A 269 1.70 -4.27 4.29
CA GLY A 269 0.51 -3.45 4.43
C GLY A 269 0.77 -2.04 4.98
N HIS A 270 1.99 -1.56 4.83
CA HIS A 270 2.37 -0.20 5.22
C HIS A 270 1.95 0.80 4.14
N ALA A 271 1.59 2.00 4.56
CA ALA A 271 1.28 3.08 3.66
C ALA A 271 2.57 3.71 3.10
N THR A 272 2.61 3.99 1.79
CA THR A 272 3.82 4.51 1.11
C THR A 272 3.49 5.75 0.29
N ALA A 273 4.32 6.80 0.41
CA ALA A 273 4.18 8.04 -0.35
C ALA A 273 5.54 8.62 -0.75
N VAL A 274 5.56 9.45 -1.81
CA VAL A 274 6.78 10.07 -2.34
C VAL A 274 6.69 11.58 -2.25
N ILE A 275 7.73 12.21 -1.69
CA ILE A 275 7.93 13.67 -1.74
C ILE A 275 9.34 13.94 -2.26
N GLY A 276 9.44 14.45 -3.47
CA GLY A 276 10.73 14.66 -4.14
C GLY A 276 11.52 13.36 -4.29
N ASN A 277 12.74 13.32 -3.79
CA ASN A 277 13.60 12.13 -3.78
C ASN A 277 13.48 11.29 -2.48
N ARG A 278 12.38 11.39 -1.77
CA ARG A 278 12.15 10.69 -0.50
C ARG A 278 10.93 9.79 -0.59
N ILE A 279 11.10 8.54 -0.17
CA ILE A 279 10.01 7.56 -0.06
C ILE A 279 9.72 7.35 1.43
N TYR A 280 8.52 7.73 1.83
CA TYR A 280 8.01 7.60 3.20
C TYR A 280 7.22 6.32 3.35
N THR A 281 7.39 5.62 4.47
CA THR A 281 6.64 4.42 4.84
C THR A 281 6.08 4.57 6.26
N PHE A 282 4.80 4.22 6.43
CA PHE A 282 4.08 4.41 7.69
C PHE A 282 3.33 3.14 8.10
N GLY A 283 3.43 2.76 9.38
CA GLY A 283 2.66 1.68 9.95
C GLY A 283 2.94 0.33 9.29
N GLY A 284 1.87 -0.43 9.05
CA GLY A 284 1.94 -1.79 8.50
C GLY A 284 1.73 -2.86 9.55
N GLU A 285 1.83 -4.12 9.13
CA GLU A 285 1.58 -5.30 9.96
C GLU A 285 2.79 -6.24 10.01
N GLY A 286 2.79 -7.14 11.02
CA GLY A 286 3.85 -8.13 11.26
C GLY A 286 4.57 -7.95 12.59
N ASP A 287 4.14 -7.02 13.45
CA ASP A 287 4.73 -6.84 14.79
C ASP A 287 4.24 -7.91 15.76
N LEU A 288 5.03 -8.99 15.89
CA LEU A 288 4.72 -10.07 16.83
C LEU A 288 4.87 -9.67 18.31
N ARG A 289 5.40 -8.49 18.61
CA ARG A 289 5.54 -7.97 20.00
C ARG A 289 4.32 -7.17 20.43
N ALA A 290 3.59 -6.58 19.46
CA ALA A 290 2.34 -5.87 19.73
C ALA A 290 1.15 -6.83 19.65
N SER A 291 0.24 -6.76 20.61
CA SER A 291 -1.00 -7.55 20.59
C SER A 291 -1.89 -7.24 19.40
N SER A 292 -1.80 -6.04 18.85
CA SER A 292 -2.47 -5.63 17.61
C SER A 292 -1.84 -6.24 16.36
N GLY A 293 -0.55 -6.61 16.40
CA GLY A 293 0.23 -7.01 15.24
C GLY A 293 0.59 -5.87 14.28
N VAL A 294 0.31 -4.61 14.65
CA VAL A 294 0.46 -3.43 13.80
C VAL A 294 1.64 -2.58 14.27
N PHE A 295 2.43 -2.11 13.32
CA PHE A 295 3.55 -1.21 13.57
C PHE A 295 3.12 0.26 13.69
N GLY A 296 3.76 1.00 14.57
CA GLY A 296 3.64 2.46 14.66
C GLY A 296 4.80 3.21 14.00
N GLN A 297 5.76 2.52 13.42
CA GLN A 297 6.97 3.11 12.85
C GLN A 297 6.67 3.94 11.61
N SER A 298 7.31 5.10 11.52
CA SER A 298 7.41 5.92 10.32
C SER A 298 8.87 6.00 9.92
N GLU A 299 9.18 5.78 8.66
CA GLU A 299 10.55 5.75 8.15
C GLU A 299 10.59 6.40 6.76
N VAL A 300 11.74 6.99 6.41
CA VAL A 300 11.96 7.62 5.11
C VAL A 300 13.26 7.19 4.48
N LEU A 301 13.18 6.75 3.22
CA LEU A 301 14.33 6.50 2.36
C LEU A 301 14.66 7.76 1.56
N CYS A 302 15.90 8.24 1.66
CA CYS A 302 16.44 9.21 0.71
C CYS A 302 17.08 8.44 -0.46
N THR A 303 16.46 8.49 -1.64
CA THR A 303 16.89 7.69 -2.80
C THR A 303 18.25 8.14 -3.36
N SER A 304 18.59 9.43 -3.22
CA SER A 304 19.88 9.96 -3.71
C SER A 304 21.08 9.54 -2.85
N THR A 305 20.87 9.24 -1.56
CA THR A 305 21.92 8.76 -0.65
C THR A 305 21.83 7.27 -0.36
N GLY A 306 20.71 6.63 -0.70
CA GLY A 306 20.44 5.24 -0.36
C GLY A 306 20.38 5.01 1.16
N SER A 307 19.90 5.98 1.94
CA SER A 307 19.86 5.88 3.40
C SER A 307 18.46 6.05 3.97
N TRP A 308 18.15 5.24 4.99
CA TRP A 308 16.93 5.33 5.76
C TRP A 308 17.11 6.22 7.00
N LYS A 309 16.05 6.93 7.36
CA LYS A 309 15.92 7.66 8.63
C LYS A 309 14.61 7.25 9.29
N SER A 310 14.66 6.91 10.59
CA SER A 310 13.46 6.76 11.41
C SER A 310 12.90 8.15 11.74
N LEU A 311 11.57 8.25 11.66
CA LEU A 311 10.80 9.45 11.99
C LEU A 311 10.04 9.24 13.31
N GLY A 312 9.29 10.25 13.75
CA GLY A 312 8.34 10.10 14.84
C GLY A 312 7.29 9.02 14.53
N ALA A 313 6.85 8.29 15.56
CA ALA A 313 5.83 7.26 15.39
C ALA A 313 4.52 7.86 14.86
N MET A 314 3.73 7.03 14.17
CA MET A 314 2.36 7.40 13.80
C MET A 314 1.54 7.77 15.03
N GLN A 315 0.74 8.82 14.94
CA GLN A 315 -0.22 9.18 15.98
C GLN A 315 -1.26 8.06 16.18
N HIS A 316 -1.69 7.45 15.09
CA HIS A 316 -2.63 6.32 15.06
C HIS A 316 -2.03 5.16 14.26
N PRO A 317 -1.33 4.20 14.88
CA PRO A 317 -0.77 3.04 14.18
C PRO A 317 -1.82 2.24 13.41
N ARG A 318 -1.57 1.98 12.12
CA ARG A 318 -2.51 1.30 11.22
C ARG A 318 -1.76 0.49 10.15
N HIS A 319 -2.46 -0.51 9.60
CA HIS A 319 -2.05 -1.27 8.42
C HIS A 319 -3.16 -1.26 7.36
N GLY A 320 -2.90 -1.76 6.16
CA GLY A 320 -3.90 -1.89 5.10
C GLY A 320 -4.56 -0.55 4.73
N GLY A 321 -3.85 0.55 4.97
CA GLY A 321 -4.20 1.88 4.52
C GLY A 321 -3.28 2.32 3.39
N ALA A 322 -3.60 3.45 2.78
CA ALA A 322 -2.79 4.08 1.76
C ALA A 322 -2.30 5.45 2.20
N ALA A 323 -1.18 5.91 1.65
CA ALA A 323 -0.65 7.25 1.86
C ALA A 323 -0.58 8.01 0.54
N VAL A 324 -0.91 9.30 0.58
CA VAL A 324 -0.90 10.19 -0.57
C VAL A 324 -0.15 11.47 -0.25
N ALA A 325 0.84 11.82 -1.06
CA ALA A 325 1.58 13.07 -0.91
C ALA A 325 0.92 14.18 -1.74
N VAL A 326 0.61 15.30 -1.08
CA VAL A 326 0.12 16.53 -1.72
C VAL A 326 0.80 17.73 -1.04
N ASP A 327 1.38 18.62 -1.81
CA ASP A 327 2.01 19.88 -1.36
C ASP A 327 2.98 19.68 -0.18
N GLY A 328 3.82 18.62 -0.26
CA GLY A 328 4.84 18.33 0.74
C GLY A 328 4.31 17.73 2.05
N ALA A 329 3.03 17.41 2.14
CA ALA A 329 2.41 16.69 3.24
C ALA A 329 1.95 15.30 2.82
N VAL A 330 1.88 14.35 3.76
CA VAL A 330 1.41 12.98 3.51
C VAL A 330 0.09 12.75 4.23
N TYR A 331 -0.95 12.45 3.48
CA TYR A 331 -2.30 12.17 3.97
C TYR A 331 -2.51 10.66 4.07
N ILE A 332 -3.02 10.19 5.20
CA ILE A 332 -3.23 8.76 5.46
C ILE A 332 -4.67 8.54 5.94
N PRO A 333 -5.61 8.31 5.03
CA PRO A 333 -7.00 8.00 5.38
C PRO A 333 -7.19 6.50 5.65
N GLY A 334 -8.01 6.14 6.64
CA GLY A 334 -8.42 4.76 6.93
C GLY A 334 -7.30 3.84 7.37
N GLY A 335 -7.46 2.57 7.13
CA GLY A 335 -6.61 1.47 7.56
C GLY A 335 -7.23 0.66 8.69
N GLY A 336 -6.53 -0.37 9.16
CA GLY A 336 -6.92 -1.26 10.25
C GLY A 336 -6.01 -1.11 11.48
N VAL A 337 -6.56 -1.18 12.68
CA VAL A 337 -5.82 -0.99 13.94
C VAL A 337 -5.31 -2.29 14.55
N ALA A 338 -5.68 -3.43 13.99
CA ALA A 338 -5.17 -4.75 14.37
C ALA A 338 -5.21 -5.70 13.17
N TRP A 339 -4.54 -6.83 13.27
CA TRP A 339 -4.60 -7.87 12.25
C TRP A 339 -6.03 -8.28 11.91
N GLY A 340 -6.26 -8.59 10.66
CA GLY A 340 -7.57 -8.92 10.12
C GLY A 340 -8.39 -7.68 9.77
N ALA A 341 -9.72 -7.82 9.69
CA ALA A 341 -10.61 -6.74 9.33
C ALA A 341 -10.99 -5.90 10.56
N THR A 342 -10.22 -4.85 10.81
CA THR A 342 -10.44 -3.88 11.88
C THR A 342 -10.42 -2.44 11.34
N PRO A 343 -11.23 -2.13 10.31
CA PRO A 343 -11.19 -0.85 9.64
C PRO A 343 -11.57 0.30 10.58
N VAL A 344 -10.95 1.46 10.34
CA VAL A 344 -11.25 2.71 11.04
C VAL A 344 -11.57 3.83 10.07
N ASN A 345 -12.24 4.85 10.57
CA ASN A 345 -12.56 6.07 9.83
C ASN A 345 -11.58 7.23 10.08
N ILE A 346 -10.50 6.96 10.80
CA ILE A 346 -9.44 7.94 11.10
C ILE A 346 -8.82 8.41 9.78
N ALA A 347 -8.61 9.71 9.67
CA ALA A 347 -7.76 10.31 8.65
C ALA A 347 -6.81 11.31 9.33
N ASP A 348 -5.55 11.29 8.95
CA ASP A 348 -4.53 12.18 9.47
C ASP A 348 -3.56 12.63 8.38
N VAL A 349 -2.82 13.69 8.68
CA VAL A 349 -1.78 14.22 7.81
C VAL A 349 -0.47 14.34 8.57
N PHE A 350 0.59 13.86 7.94
CA PHE A 350 1.97 14.01 8.39
C PHE A 350 2.66 15.12 7.59
N ARG A 351 3.38 16.01 8.28
CA ARG A 351 4.26 17.04 7.69
C ARG A 351 5.68 16.78 8.14
N PRO A 352 6.60 16.45 7.21
CA PRO A 352 8.01 16.22 7.51
C PRO A 352 8.79 17.47 7.86
#